data_a99a32f450556344d5ba672bc6ff71c3
#
_entry.id   a99a32f450556344d5ba672bc6ff71c3
#
_cell.length_a   1.000
_cell.length_b   1.000
_cell.length_c   1.000
_cell.angle_alpha   90.00
_cell.angle_beta   90.00
_cell.angle_gamma   90.00
#
_symmetry.space_group_name_H-M   'P 1'
#
loop_
_entity.id
_entity.type
_entity.pdbx_description
1 polymer ?
#
loop_
_entity_poly.entity_id
_entity_poly.type
_entity_poly.pdbx_seq_one_letter_code
_entity_poly.pdbx_strand_id
1 'polypeptide(L)'
;MKRDMELIRLLLLQMESDEEPPELKKYDTATLGYNAALLVDAGLVEGSVTKDNNGMPVGAVLLHLTWAGHDFLDSARDPKIWRLAKEKVLKPGISFTFTLLAEYLKNEARKQLLGA
;
A
#
# COMPACT_ATOMS: atom_id res chain seq x y z
N MET A 1 -14.57 -7.75 2.01
CA MET A 1 -13.69 -6.67 1.55
C MET A 1 -12.38 -7.23 1.04
N LYS A 2 -11.80 -6.55 0.08
CA LYS A 2 -10.53 -6.98 -0.52
C LYS A 2 -9.44 -5.94 -0.29
N ARG A 3 -8.20 -6.41 -0.25
CA ARG A 3 -7.04 -5.54 -0.26
C ARG A 3 -6.98 -4.79 -1.59
N ASP A 4 -6.72 -3.48 -1.50
CA ASP A 4 -6.57 -2.62 -2.66
C ASP A 4 -5.17 -1.99 -2.65
N MET A 5 -4.28 -2.48 -3.50
CA MET A 5 -2.89 -2.04 -3.49
C MET A 5 -2.72 -0.58 -3.95
N GLU A 6 -3.60 -0.07 -4.81
CA GLU A 6 -3.59 1.35 -5.14
C GLU A 6 -3.88 2.20 -3.90
N LEU A 7 -4.89 1.82 -3.13
CA LEU A 7 -5.24 2.51 -1.89
C LEU A 7 -4.13 2.37 -0.85
N ILE A 8 -3.53 1.19 -0.72
CA ILE A 8 -2.40 0.96 0.18
C ILE A 8 -1.27 1.95 -0.13
N ARG A 9 -0.91 2.09 -1.40
CA ARG A 9 0.13 3.04 -1.82
C ARG A 9 -0.24 4.48 -1.47
N LEU A 10 -1.48 4.88 -1.72
CA LEU A 10 -1.95 6.23 -1.42
C LEU A 10 -1.92 6.54 0.08
N LEU A 11 -2.30 5.57 0.91
CA LEU A 11 -2.26 5.75 2.37
C LEU A 11 -0.82 5.90 2.87
N LEU A 12 0.11 5.15 2.31
CA LEU A 12 1.54 5.27 2.67
C LEU A 12 2.09 6.63 2.25
N LEU A 13 1.73 7.10 1.05
CA LEU A 13 2.12 8.44 0.58
C LEU A 13 1.58 9.54 1.49
N GLN A 14 0.33 9.42 1.92
CA GLN A 14 -0.27 10.37 2.85
C GLN A 14 0.50 10.42 4.17
N MET A 15 0.86 9.26 4.70
CA MET A 15 1.60 9.20 5.97
C MET A 15 2.99 9.83 5.85
N GLU A 16 3.63 9.67 4.71
CA GLU A 16 4.97 10.23 4.50
C GLU A 16 4.97 11.75 4.38
N SER A 17 4.01 12.29 3.64
CA SER A 17 3.99 13.72 3.30
C SER A 17 3.11 14.56 4.22
N ASP A 18 2.24 13.93 5.02
CA ASP A 18 1.18 14.58 5.80
C ASP A 18 0.18 15.34 4.93
N GLU A 19 0.16 15.07 3.63
CA GLU A 19 -0.80 15.63 2.70
C GLU A 19 -1.73 14.54 2.19
N GLU A 20 -3.02 14.86 2.10
CA GLU A 20 -4.01 13.90 1.61
C GLU A 20 -4.01 13.88 0.09
N PRO A 21 -3.63 12.74 -0.54
CA PRO A 21 -3.77 12.62 -2.00
C PRO A 21 -5.24 12.78 -2.40
N PRO A 22 -5.53 13.58 -3.45
CA PRO A 22 -6.92 13.80 -3.88
C PRO A 22 -7.66 12.51 -4.23
N GLU A 23 -6.94 11.52 -4.70
CA GLU A 23 -7.50 10.22 -5.10
C GLU A 23 -8.14 9.48 -3.93
N LEU A 24 -7.77 9.78 -2.68
CA LEU A 24 -8.36 9.14 -1.51
C LEU A 24 -9.85 9.45 -1.36
N LYS A 25 -10.31 10.56 -1.90
CA LYS A 25 -11.70 10.99 -1.77
C LYS A 25 -12.70 10.08 -2.47
N LYS A 26 -12.25 9.28 -3.43
CA LYS A 26 -13.13 8.37 -4.16
C LYS A 26 -13.44 7.09 -3.38
N TYR A 27 -12.71 6.82 -2.30
CA TYR A 27 -12.92 5.62 -1.50
C TYR A 27 -13.88 5.89 -0.35
N ASP A 28 -14.76 4.92 -0.07
CA ASP A 28 -15.67 5.05 1.05
C ASP A 28 -14.95 4.75 2.38
N THR A 29 -15.58 5.13 3.48
CA THR A 29 -15.01 4.99 4.82
C THR A 29 -14.70 3.53 5.15
N ALA A 30 -15.56 2.61 4.77
CA ALA A 30 -15.36 1.19 5.07
C ALA A 30 -14.14 0.62 4.35
N THR A 31 -13.96 0.98 3.08
CA THR A 31 -12.80 0.55 2.29
C THR A 31 -11.51 1.15 2.82
N LEU A 32 -11.53 2.44 3.14
CA LEU A 32 -10.38 3.12 3.76
C LEU A 32 -10.00 2.44 5.07
N GLY A 33 -10.97 2.21 5.94
CA GLY A 33 -10.73 1.61 7.25
C GLY A 33 -10.15 0.21 7.15
N TYR A 34 -10.70 -0.62 6.28
CA TYR A 34 -10.23 -1.98 6.11
C TYR A 34 -8.77 -2.02 5.63
N ASN A 35 -8.44 -1.21 4.62
CA ASN A 35 -7.08 -1.16 4.07
C ASN A 35 -6.09 -0.54 5.06
N ALA A 36 -6.52 0.44 5.85
CA ALA A 36 -5.69 0.97 6.94
C ALA A 36 -5.34 -0.13 7.95
N ALA A 37 -6.33 -0.96 8.31
CA ALA A 37 -6.10 -2.09 9.21
C ALA A 37 -5.11 -3.10 8.62
N LEU A 38 -5.18 -3.35 7.32
CA LEU A 38 -4.25 -4.25 6.64
C LEU A 38 -2.82 -3.74 6.68
N LEU A 39 -2.60 -2.43 6.60
CA LEU A 39 -1.26 -1.84 6.71
C LEU A 39 -0.61 -2.16 8.05
N VAL A 40 -1.38 -2.05 9.13
CA VAL A 40 -0.87 -2.38 10.47
C VAL A 40 -0.61 -3.87 10.58
N ASP A 41 -1.55 -4.67 10.10
CA ASP A 41 -1.46 -6.12 10.17
C ASP A 41 -0.27 -6.66 9.37
N ALA A 42 0.05 -6.05 8.25
CA ALA A 42 1.19 -6.43 7.42
C ALA A 42 2.55 -5.93 7.96
N GLY A 43 2.54 -5.14 9.02
CA GLY A 43 3.78 -4.59 9.58
C GLY A 43 4.39 -3.46 8.78
N LEU A 44 3.62 -2.82 7.89
CA LEU A 44 4.11 -1.68 7.11
C LEU A 44 3.94 -0.36 7.86
N VAL A 45 3.03 -0.33 8.82
CA VAL A 45 2.70 0.84 9.63
C VAL A 45 2.55 0.41 11.07
N GLU A 46 3.11 1.18 12.00
CA GLU A 46 2.81 1.05 13.42
C GLU A 46 1.48 1.74 13.69
N GLY A 47 0.60 1.07 14.42
CA GLY A 47 -0.70 1.61 14.74
C GLY A 47 -1.56 0.61 15.50
N SER A 48 -2.84 0.94 15.66
CA SER A 48 -3.81 0.12 16.38
C SER A 48 -4.98 -0.19 15.48
N VAL A 49 -5.33 -1.47 15.36
CA VAL A 49 -6.48 -1.91 14.56
C VAL A 49 -7.75 -1.84 15.39
N THR A 50 -8.80 -1.28 14.80
CA THR A 50 -10.14 -1.27 15.38
C THR A 50 -10.94 -2.40 14.75
N LYS A 51 -11.61 -3.19 15.61
CA LYS A 51 -12.43 -4.32 15.16
C LYS A 51 -13.90 -4.10 15.54
N ASP A 52 -14.79 -4.66 14.74
CA ASP A 52 -16.21 -4.65 15.07
C ASP A 52 -16.57 -5.75 16.06
N ASN A 53 -17.86 -5.90 16.38
CA ASN A 53 -18.34 -6.89 17.36
C ASN A 53 -18.07 -8.34 16.92
N ASN A 54 -17.83 -8.58 15.64
CA ASN A 54 -17.52 -9.91 15.10
C ASN A 54 -16.02 -10.15 14.96
N GLY A 55 -15.19 -9.23 15.44
CA GLY A 55 -13.75 -9.35 15.34
C GLY A 55 -13.17 -8.98 13.98
N MET A 56 -13.98 -8.39 13.09
CA MET A 56 -13.52 -8.00 11.76
C MET A 56 -12.84 -6.64 11.81
N PRO A 57 -11.68 -6.47 11.15
CA PRO A 57 -11.02 -5.18 11.12
C PRO A 57 -11.83 -4.18 10.32
N VAL A 58 -12.11 -3.02 10.92
CA VAL A 58 -12.92 -1.96 10.30
C VAL A 58 -12.17 -0.64 10.18
N GLY A 59 -11.02 -0.51 10.83
CA GLY A 59 -10.22 0.70 10.78
C GLY A 59 -8.94 0.57 11.55
N ALA A 60 -8.17 1.64 11.57
CA ALA A 60 -6.92 1.68 12.34
C ALA A 60 -6.53 3.13 12.62
N VAL A 61 -5.84 3.32 13.74
CA VAL A 61 -5.09 4.55 14.00
C VAL A 61 -3.68 4.32 13.49
N LEU A 62 -3.26 5.08 12.49
CA LEU A 62 -1.95 4.94 11.86
C LEU A 62 -0.99 5.96 12.48
N LEU A 63 0.13 5.50 13.04
CA LEU A 63 1.08 6.35 13.75
C LEU A 63 2.28 6.74 12.89
N HIS A 64 3.00 5.76 12.35
CA HIS A 64 4.16 6.02 11.49
C HIS A 64 4.50 4.79 10.66
N LEU A 65 5.27 5.00 9.60
CA LEU A 65 5.78 3.91 8.77
C LEU A 65 6.84 3.12 9.52
N THR A 66 6.82 1.80 9.36
CA THR A 66 7.91 0.94 9.82
C THR A 66 9.05 0.98 8.80
N TRP A 67 10.19 0.33 9.12
CA TRP A 67 11.26 0.13 8.14
C TRP A 67 10.72 -0.55 6.89
N ALA A 68 9.92 -1.60 7.06
CA ALA A 68 9.32 -2.30 5.92
C ALA A 68 8.38 -1.39 5.12
N GLY A 69 7.63 -0.53 5.81
CA GLY A 69 6.75 0.45 5.15
C GLY A 69 7.52 1.46 4.32
N HIS A 70 8.62 1.99 4.87
CA HIS A 70 9.50 2.89 4.13
C HIS A 70 10.12 2.20 2.91
N ASP A 71 10.61 0.97 3.08
CA ASP A 71 11.21 0.21 1.98
C ASP A 71 10.22 -0.04 0.85
N PHE A 72 9.01 -0.45 1.20
CA PHE A 72 7.99 -0.68 0.20
C PHE A 72 7.64 0.61 -0.54
N LEU A 73 7.42 1.70 0.20
CA LEU A 73 7.05 2.97 -0.41
C LEU A 73 8.17 3.52 -1.30
N ASP A 74 9.43 3.36 -0.88
CA ASP A 74 10.57 3.82 -1.69
C ASP A 74 10.59 3.14 -3.06
N SER A 75 10.20 1.88 -3.14
CA SER A 75 10.14 1.16 -4.42
C SER A 75 8.82 1.41 -5.17
N ALA A 76 7.76 1.83 -4.48
CA ALA A 76 6.44 2.06 -5.08
C ALA A 76 6.15 3.54 -5.38
N ARG A 77 7.04 4.43 -4.99
CA ARG A 77 6.82 5.88 -5.09
C ARG A 77 6.76 6.38 -6.52
N ASP A 78 7.64 5.87 -7.37
CA ASP A 78 7.77 6.34 -8.76
C ASP A 78 6.50 5.99 -9.55
N PRO A 79 5.80 6.99 -10.13
CA PRO A 79 4.56 6.74 -10.87
C PRO A 79 4.75 5.83 -12.08
N LYS A 80 5.91 5.87 -12.73
CA LYS A 80 6.18 5.01 -13.89
C LYS A 80 6.33 3.55 -13.47
N ILE A 81 7.10 3.31 -12.43
CA ILE A 81 7.31 1.96 -11.89
C ILE A 81 5.97 1.40 -11.39
N TRP A 82 5.20 2.23 -10.69
CA TRP A 82 3.90 1.81 -10.19
C TRP A 82 2.94 1.45 -11.33
N ARG A 83 2.92 2.25 -12.39
CA ARG A 83 2.09 1.96 -13.57
C ARG A 83 2.48 0.63 -14.20
N LEU A 84 3.79 0.36 -14.33
CA LEU A 84 4.27 -0.93 -14.84
C LEU A 84 3.83 -2.09 -13.93
N ALA A 85 3.90 -1.90 -12.62
CA ALA A 85 3.44 -2.91 -11.68
C ALA A 85 1.96 -3.20 -11.83
N LYS A 86 1.14 -2.17 -12.05
CA LYS A 86 -0.29 -2.35 -12.29
C LYS A 86 -0.55 -3.14 -13.57
N GLU A 87 0.23 -2.91 -14.60
CA GLU A 87 0.07 -3.60 -15.87
C GLU A 87 0.57 -5.05 -15.84
N LYS A 88 1.62 -5.32 -15.09
CA LYS A 88 2.32 -6.60 -15.11
C LYS A 88 1.95 -7.54 -13.97
N VAL A 89 1.68 -6.99 -12.78
CA VAL A 89 1.47 -7.80 -11.58
C VAL A 89 0.03 -7.69 -11.09
N LEU A 90 -0.52 -6.49 -11.07
CA LEU A 90 -1.85 -6.21 -10.51
C LEU A 90 -2.96 -6.28 -11.54
N LYS A 91 -2.68 -6.79 -12.71
CA LYS A 91 -3.63 -6.89 -13.81
C LYS A 91 -4.78 -7.84 -13.47
N PRO A 92 -6.03 -7.51 -13.88
CA PRO A 92 -7.18 -8.36 -13.59
C PRO A 92 -7.00 -9.80 -14.09
N GLY A 93 -7.47 -10.77 -13.30
CA GLY A 93 -7.39 -12.18 -13.64
C GLY A 93 -6.07 -12.84 -13.31
N ILE A 94 -5.09 -12.11 -12.82
CA ILE A 94 -3.80 -12.64 -12.39
C ILE A 94 -3.71 -12.58 -10.87
N SER A 95 -3.44 -13.72 -10.25
CA SER A 95 -3.18 -13.76 -8.81
C SER A 95 -1.78 -13.26 -8.51
N PHE A 96 -1.64 -12.50 -7.43
CA PHE A 96 -0.35 -12.02 -6.98
C PHE A 96 -0.25 -12.11 -5.47
N THR A 97 0.97 -12.15 -4.96
CA THR A 97 1.24 -11.99 -3.54
C THR A 97 1.92 -10.65 -3.31
N PHE A 98 1.87 -10.17 -2.07
CA PHE A 98 2.58 -8.95 -1.70
C PHE A 98 4.08 -9.10 -1.97
N THR A 99 4.64 -10.27 -1.68
CA THR A 99 6.06 -10.54 -1.91
C THR A 99 6.43 -10.40 -3.38
N LEU A 100 5.62 -10.95 -4.29
CA LEU A 100 5.86 -10.82 -5.73
C LEU A 100 5.80 -9.37 -6.19
N LEU A 101 4.82 -8.62 -5.70
CA LEU A 101 4.71 -7.19 -6.02
C LEU A 101 5.94 -6.43 -5.53
N ALA A 102 6.34 -6.66 -4.28
CA ALA A 102 7.49 -5.97 -3.69
C ALA A 102 8.78 -6.30 -4.45
N GLU A 103 8.97 -7.56 -4.84
CA GLU A 103 10.14 -7.96 -5.63
C GLU A 103 10.15 -7.31 -7.01
N TYR A 104 8.99 -7.26 -7.67
CA TYR A 104 8.88 -6.59 -8.97
C TYR A 104 9.28 -5.12 -8.87
N LEU A 105 8.75 -4.43 -7.87
CA LEU A 105 9.04 -3.01 -7.65
C LEU A 105 10.53 -2.79 -7.36
N LYS A 106 11.12 -3.62 -6.53
CA LYS A 106 12.55 -3.53 -6.22
C LYS A 106 13.41 -3.74 -7.44
N ASN A 107 13.07 -4.71 -8.28
CA ASN A 107 13.82 -5.01 -9.50
C ASN A 107 13.75 -3.85 -10.49
N GLU A 108 12.57 -3.25 -10.67
CA GLU A 108 12.41 -2.11 -11.54
C GLU A 108 13.17 -0.89 -11.02
N ALA A 109 13.11 -0.63 -9.72
CA ALA A 109 13.87 0.45 -9.10
C ALA A 109 15.38 0.25 -9.28
N ARG A 110 15.86 -0.98 -9.12
CA ARG A 110 17.28 -1.32 -9.31
C ARG A 110 17.71 -1.07 -10.75
N LYS A 111 16.91 -1.46 -11.73
CA LYS A 111 17.20 -1.21 -13.15
C LYS A 111 17.37 0.28 -13.41
N GLN A 112 16.48 1.09 -12.88
CA GLN A 112 16.54 2.54 -13.09
C GLN A 112 17.75 3.16 -12.39
N LEU A 113 18.04 2.72 -11.18
CA LEU A 113 19.17 3.21 -10.41
C LEU A 113 20.51 2.88 -11.08
N LEU A 114 20.61 1.68 -11.67
CA LEU A 114 21.86 1.22 -12.29
C LEU A 114 21.98 1.61 -13.76
N GLY A 115 21.00 2.34 -14.29
CA GLY A 115 21.03 2.80 -15.67
C GLY A 115 20.83 1.70 -16.70
N ALA A 116 20.19 0.64 -16.31
CA ALA A 116 19.92 -0.50 -17.19
C ALA A 116 18.64 -0.28 -18.00
#